data_d65446b3693081fd6ded087f70fff8a9
#
_entry.id   d65446b3693081fd6ded087f70fff8a9
#
_cell.length_a   1.000
_cell.length_b   1.000
_cell.length_c   1.000
_cell.angle_alpha   90.00
_cell.angle_beta   90.00
_cell.angle_gamma   90.00
#
_symmetry.space_group_name_H-M   'P 1'
#
loop_
_entity.id
_entity.type
_entity.pdbx_description
1 polymer ?
#
loop_
_entity_poly.entity_id
_entity_poly.type
_entity_poly.pdbx_seq_one_letter_code
_entity_poly.pdbx_strand_id
1 'polypeptide(L)'
;AESCAISVRGKPFFLVFSKKTAIKTMQPGNLALPVGITLDRFILRNQEAFRYATGELSQLLRDIALAAKIVNREVNKAGLLNITGAYGHQNVQGEEQQKLDVVADIRFIRALTNGGEACAVVSEEREEMVDTGNHKGKYVVAIDPLDGSSNIDVNVSIGTIFSIYRRLSPVGTPAVMEDVIQPGNRQVAAGYIL
;
A
#
# COMPACT_ATOMS: atom_id res chain seq x y z
N ALA A 1 10.63 12.88 0.30
CA ALA A 1 11.05 11.94 -0.77
C ALA A 1 10.31 10.65 -0.53
N GLU A 2 9.35 10.36 -1.40
CA GLU A 2 8.59 9.13 -1.37
C GLU A 2 9.48 7.99 -1.87
N SER A 3 9.64 6.93 -1.08
CA SER A 3 10.24 5.69 -1.54
C SER A 3 9.20 4.59 -1.51
N CYS A 4 9.07 3.86 -2.60
CA CYS A 4 8.19 2.71 -2.70
C CYS A 4 9.03 1.47 -3.04
N ALA A 5 8.91 0.44 -2.23
CA ALA A 5 9.51 -0.86 -2.51
C ALA A 5 8.40 -1.87 -2.82
N ILE A 6 8.42 -2.45 -4.01
CA ILE A 6 7.47 -3.49 -4.42
C ILE A 6 8.25 -4.74 -4.80
N SER A 7 7.89 -5.89 -4.21
CA SER A 7 8.43 -7.19 -4.60
C SER A 7 7.35 -8.01 -5.30
N VAL A 8 7.69 -8.60 -6.45
CA VAL A 8 6.81 -9.48 -7.19
C VAL A 8 7.53 -10.81 -7.44
N ARG A 9 6.96 -11.93 -6.97
CA ARG A 9 7.47 -13.30 -7.14
C ARG A 9 8.93 -13.50 -6.75
N GLY A 10 9.32 -13.02 -5.54
CA GLY A 10 10.64 -13.32 -4.95
C GLY A 10 11.83 -12.62 -5.60
N LYS A 11 11.62 -11.71 -6.53
CA LYS A 11 12.64 -10.78 -7.01
C LYS A 11 12.44 -9.44 -6.31
N PRO A 12 13.37 -9.00 -5.45
CA PRO A 12 13.27 -7.70 -4.80
C PRO A 12 13.43 -6.60 -5.85
N PHE A 13 12.41 -5.80 -6.02
CA PHE A 13 12.48 -4.55 -6.76
C PHE A 13 12.36 -3.40 -5.76
N PHE A 14 13.47 -2.73 -5.55
CA PHE A 14 13.49 -1.51 -4.74
C PHE A 14 13.28 -0.31 -5.66
N LEU A 15 12.11 0.29 -5.62
CA LEU A 15 11.88 1.65 -6.08
C LEU A 15 12.31 2.59 -4.93
N VAL A 16 13.61 2.80 -4.78
CA VAL A 16 14.13 3.75 -3.79
C VAL A 16 14.19 5.11 -4.44
N PHE A 17 13.28 6.00 -4.07
CA PHE A 17 13.45 7.42 -4.32
C PHE A 17 14.35 7.99 -3.21
N SER A 18 15.64 7.67 -3.24
CA SER A 18 16.60 8.18 -2.25
C SER A 18 17.19 9.51 -2.70
N LYS A 19 16.95 10.57 -1.91
CA LYS A 19 17.81 11.74 -1.89
C LYS A 19 18.95 11.51 -0.89
N LYS A 20 20.03 10.85 -1.31
CA LYS A 20 21.38 11.08 -0.74
C LYS A 20 22.29 11.47 -1.89
N THR A 21 22.34 12.76 -2.17
CA THR A 21 23.34 13.31 -3.08
C THR A 21 24.39 14.03 -2.25
N ALA A 22 25.61 13.46 -2.21
CA ALA A 22 26.79 14.21 -1.83
C ALA A 22 26.90 15.45 -2.74
N ILE A 23 27.20 16.60 -2.14
CA ILE A 23 27.39 17.87 -2.85
C ILE A 23 28.61 17.69 -3.78
N LYS A 24 28.36 17.30 -5.02
CA LYS A 24 29.32 17.41 -6.13
C LYS A 24 29.00 18.71 -6.85
N THR A 25 30.04 19.49 -7.16
CA THR A 25 29.99 20.75 -7.90
C THR A 25 28.93 20.70 -9.01
N MET A 26 27.94 21.59 -8.90
CA MET A 26 26.77 21.63 -9.78
C MET A 26 27.18 22.03 -11.19
N GLN A 27 27.13 21.09 -12.11
CA GLN A 27 27.11 21.36 -13.54
C GLN A 27 25.67 21.73 -13.94
N PRO A 28 25.45 22.66 -14.88
CA PRO A 28 24.08 23.08 -15.28
C PRO A 28 23.14 21.93 -15.67
N GLY A 29 23.65 20.82 -16.21
CA GLY A 29 22.88 19.61 -16.53
C GLY A 29 22.39 18.80 -15.33
N ASN A 30 22.83 19.11 -14.09
CA ASN A 30 22.44 18.41 -12.86
C ASN A 30 21.36 19.16 -12.05
N LEU A 31 20.83 20.26 -12.56
CA LEU A 31 19.74 21.00 -11.91
C LEU A 31 18.40 20.25 -11.93
N ALA A 32 18.22 19.35 -12.92
CA ALA A 32 17.08 18.44 -12.96
C ALA A 32 17.56 17.04 -12.59
N LEU A 33 17.30 16.62 -11.35
CA LEU A 33 17.49 15.22 -10.96
C LEU A 33 16.62 14.33 -11.87
N PRO A 34 17.13 13.15 -12.29
CA PRO A 34 16.31 12.23 -13.07
C PRO A 34 15.03 11.93 -12.28
N VAL A 35 13.88 12.21 -12.89
CA VAL A 35 12.60 11.81 -12.35
C VAL A 35 12.58 10.29 -12.30
N GLY A 36 12.26 9.73 -11.15
CA GLY A 36 12.09 8.28 -11.00
C GLY A 36 11.05 7.75 -12.00
N ILE A 37 11.05 6.45 -12.19
CA ILE A 37 10.02 5.81 -13.00
C ILE A 37 8.68 5.78 -12.23
N THR A 38 7.58 6.17 -12.87
CA THR A 38 6.25 6.02 -12.28
C THR A 38 5.85 4.54 -12.23
N LEU A 39 4.94 4.17 -11.31
CA LEU A 39 4.42 2.82 -11.22
C LEU A 39 3.87 2.34 -12.57
N ASP A 40 3.12 3.18 -13.28
CA ASP A 40 2.58 2.83 -14.61
C ASP A 40 3.68 2.52 -15.63
N ARG A 41 4.71 3.34 -15.70
CA ARG A 41 5.85 3.08 -16.59
C ARG A 41 6.61 1.84 -16.20
N PHE A 42 6.73 1.57 -14.89
CA PHE A 42 7.35 0.34 -14.41
C PHE A 42 6.53 -0.89 -14.83
N ILE A 43 5.21 -0.87 -14.62
CA ILE A 43 4.30 -1.93 -15.03
C ILE A 43 4.42 -2.16 -16.55
N LEU A 44 4.32 -1.10 -17.36
CA LEU A 44 4.40 -1.21 -18.80
C LEU A 44 5.74 -1.79 -19.30
N ARG A 45 6.87 -1.35 -18.74
CA ARG A 45 8.19 -1.88 -19.11
C ARG A 45 8.39 -3.34 -18.75
N ASN A 46 7.72 -3.82 -17.71
CA ASN A 46 7.83 -5.21 -17.24
C ASN A 46 6.69 -6.09 -17.73
N GLN A 47 5.75 -5.56 -18.49
CA GLN A 47 4.57 -6.29 -18.95
C GLN A 47 4.93 -7.52 -19.80
N GLU A 48 6.00 -7.45 -20.60
CA GLU A 48 6.50 -8.57 -21.38
C GLU A 48 7.02 -9.72 -20.50
N ALA A 49 7.58 -9.41 -19.31
CA ALA A 49 8.01 -10.40 -18.33
C ALA A 49 6.83 -11.10 -17.62
N PHE A 50 5.64 -10.49 -17.68
CA PHE A 50 4.42 -10.99 -17.06
C PHE A 50 3.38 -11.40 -18.11
N ARG A 51 3.76 -12.32 -18.99
CA ARG A 51 3.00 -12.78 -20.18
C ARG A 51 1.56 -13.23 -19.92
N TYR A 52 1.18 -13.43 -18.66
CA TYR A 52 -0.17 -13.82 -18.21
C TYR A 52 -0.83 -12.75 -17.33
N ALA A 53 -0.28 -11.54 -17.32
CA ALA A 53 -0.88 -10.45 -16.55
C ALA A 53 -2.14 -9.94 -17.26
N THR A 54 -3.28 -10.20 -16.67
CA THR A 54 -4.60 -9.77 -17.20
C THR A 54 -4.91 -8.29 -16.90
N GLY A 55 -3.96 -7.54 -16.35
CA GLY A 55 -4.14 -6.15 -15.96
C GLY A 55 -4.73 -5.95 -14.55
N GLU A 56 -5.38 -6.95 -13.99
CA GLU A 56 -6.06 -6.88 -12.69
C GLU A 56 -5.09 -6.57 -11.54
N LEU A 57 -3.94 -7.26 -11.46
CA LEU A 57 -2.92 -6.94 -10.46
C LEU A 57 -2.38 -5.52 -10.64
N SER A 58 -2.21 -5.10 -11.89
CA SER A 58 -1.75 -3.75 -12.20
C SER A 58 -2.76 -2.69 -11.76
N GLN A 59 -4.06 -2.98 -11.92
CA GLN A 59 -5.13 -2.10 -11.44
C GLN A 59 -5.12 -2.04 -9.91
N LEU A 60 -5.06 -3.19 -9.24
CA LEU A 60 -4.98 -3.27 -7.78
C LEU A 60 -3.80 -2.45 -7.22
N LEU A 61 -2.62 -2.54 -7.84
CA LEU A 61 -1.46 -1.75 -7.45
C LEU A 61 -1.66 -0.25 -7.65
N ARG A 62 -2.40 0.16 -8.71
CA ARG A 62 -2.77 1.58 -8.92
C ARG A 62 -3.72 2.08 -7.84
N ASP A 63 -4.68 1.25 -7.43
CA ASP A 63 -5.64 1.61 -6.37
C ASP A 63 -4.93 1.79 -5.02
N ILE A 64 -3.98 0.90 -4.70
CA ILE A 64 -3.11 1.05 -3.53
C ILE A 64 -2.28 2.34 -3.62
N ALA A 65 -1.65 2.60 -4.76
CA ALA A 65 -0.85 3.80 -4.96
C ALA A 65 -1.67 5.09 -4.89
N LEU A 66 -2.91 5.06 -5.38
CA LEU A 66 -3.85 6.19 -5.26
C LEU A 66 -4.24 6.44 -3.81
N ALA A 67 -4.59 5.39 -3.07
CA ALA A 67 -4.91 5.49 -1.65
C ALA A 67 -3.73 6.06 -0.86
N ALA A 68 -2.51 5.56 -1.09
CA ALA A 68 -1.30 6.04 -0.43
C ALA A 68 -1.05 7.54 -0.70
N LYS A 69 -1.25 8.02 -1.93
CA LYS A 69 -1.14 9.45 -2.25
C LYS A 69 -2.17 10.30 -1.51
N ILE A 70 -3.39 9.78 -1.35
CA ILE A 70 -4.44 10.47 -0.60
C ILE A 70 -4.06 10.52 0.88
N VAL A 71 -3.62 9.39 1.46
CA VAL A 71 -3.17 9.31 2.86
C VAL A 71 -1.99 10.24 3.10
N ASN A 72 -0.97 10.23 2.26
CA ASN A 72 0.17 11.15 2.36
C ASN A 72 -0.29 12.63 2.36
N ARG A 73 -1.25 12.99 1.54
CA ARG A 73 -1.81 14.34 1.57
C ARG A 73 -2.52 14.66 2.89
N GLU A 74 -3.27 13.71 3.45
CA GLU A 74 -3.95 13.89 4.75
C GLU A 74 -2.93 14.01 5.89
N VAL A 75 -1.89 13.17 5.90
CA VAL A 75 -0.78 13.23 6.86
C VAL A 75 -0.10 14.60 6.82
N ASN A 76 0.25 15.09 5.62
CA ASN A 76 0.90 16.40 5.46
C ASN A 76 0.01 17.59 5.88
N LYS A 77 -1.29 17.39 6.01
CA LYS A 77 -2.27 18.40 6.45
C LYS A 77 -2.78 18.17 7.88
N ALA A 78 -2.34 17.10 8.51
CA ALA A 78 -2.92 16.63 9.77
C ALA A 78 -2.99 17.70 10.86
N GLY A 79 -1.91 18.45 11.05
CA GLY A 79 -1.89 19.56 12.02
C GLY A 79 -2.87 20.67 11.72
N LEU A 80 -3.19 20.94 10.44
CA LEU A 80 -4.15 21.95 10.03
C LEU A 80 -5.61 21.50 10.18
N LEU A 81 -5.84 20.18 10.12
CA LEU A 81 -7.17 19.58 10.11
C LEU A 81 -7.60 19.03 11.49
N ASN A 82 -6.76 19.20 12.53
CA ASN A 82 -7.00 18.65 13.87
C ASN A 82 -7.21 17.13 13.90
N ILE A 83 -6.57 16.41 12.98
CA ILE A 83 -6.60 14.94 12.87
C ILE A 83 -5.34 14.28 13.42
N THR A 84 -4.52 15.02 14.18
CA THR A 84 -3.39 14.49 14.97
C THR A 84 -3.87 14.01 16.33
N GLY A 85 -3.08 13.16 16.97
CA GLY A 85 -3.28 12.64 18.32
C GLY A 85 -4.13 11.38 18.38
N ALA A 86 -4.16 10.79 19.57
CA ALA A 86 -4.83 9.52 19.86
C ALA A 86 -6.32 9.54 19.53
N TYR A 87 -6.81 8.41 19.01
CA TYR A 87 -8.23 8.20 18.74
C TYR A 87 -8.98 7.72 19.98
N GLY A 88 -8.26 7.20 21.00
CA GLY A 88 -8.83 6.68 22.23
C GLY A 88 -9.28 5.22 22.16
N HIS A 89 -8.89 4.49 21.12
CA HIS A 89 -9.07 3.06 20.97
C HIS A 89 -7.70 2.38 20.74
N GLN A 90 -7.66 1.07 20.94
CA GLN A 90 -6.51 0.24 20.61
C GLN A 90 -6.76 -0.54 19.33
N ASN A 91 -5.72 -0.77 18.54
CA ASN A 91 -5.77 -1.64 17.37
C ASN A 91 -5.72 -3.12 17.79
N VAL A 92 -5.75 -4.04 16.84
CA VAL A 92 -5.73 -5.49 17.07
C VAL A 92 -4.48 -5.94 17.83
N GLN A 93 -3.38 -5.21 17.72
CA GLN A 93 -2.14 -5.49 18.44
C GLN A 93 -2.08 -4.87 19.85
N GLY A 94 -3.11 -4.11 20.26
CA GLY A 94 -3.19 -3.46 21.56
C GLY A 94 -2.45 -2.12 21.64
N GLU A 95 -2.03 -1.57 20.50
CA GLU A 95 -1.42 -0.24 20.39
C GLU A 95 -2.49 0.85 20.37
N GLU A 96 -2.15 2.04 20.89
CA GLU A 96 -3.05 3.19 20.87
C GLU A 96 -3.23 3.71 19.45
N GLN A 97 -4.47 3.60 18.93
CA GLN A 97 -4.81 4.00 17.58
C GLN A 97 -4.80 5.54 17.45
N GLN A 98 -4.10 6.04 16.46
CA GLN A 98 -4.10 7.45 16.12
C GLN A 98 -5.28 7.78 15.19
N LYS A 99 -5.74 9.02 15.19
CA LYS A 99 -6.81 9.46 14.28
C LYS A 99 -6.44 9.26 12.81
N LEU A 100 -5.15 9.39 12.49
CA LEU A 100 -4.66 9.19 11.13
C LEU A 100 -4.70 7.73 10.69
N ASP A 101 -4.55 6.77 11.60
CA ASP A 101 -4.69 5.33 11.30
C ASP A 101 -6.10 5.05 10.80
N VAL A 102 -7.11 5.58 11.50
CA VAL A 102 -8.52 5.44 11.10
C VAL A 102 -8.77 6.06 9.74
N VAL A 103 -8.21 7.25 9.48
CA VAL A 103 -8.35 7.93 8.19
C VAL A 103 -7.67 7.11 7.09
N ALA A 104 -6.45 6.61 7.32
CA ALA A 104 -5.71 5.80 6.37
C ALA A 104 -6.44 4.50 6.06
N ASP A 105 -6.89 3.77 7.08
CA ASP A 105 -7.67 2.53 6.93
C ASP A 105 -8.91 2.76 6.06
N ILE A 106 -9.72 3.77 6.37
CA ILE A 106 -10.91 4.10 5.58
C ILE A 106 -10.55 4.40 4.11
N ARG A 107 -9.44 5.10 3.85
CA ARG A 107 -9.02 5.44 2.49
C ARG A 107 -8.61 4.20 1.70
N PHE A 108 -7.81 3.32 2.31
CA PHE A 108 -7.39 2.07 1.65
C PHE A 108 -8.56 1.13 1.43
N ILE A 109 -9.39 0.89 2.44
CA ILE A 109 -10.59 0.04 2.29
C ILE A 109 -11.49 0.54 1.15
N ARG A 110 -11.76 1.85 1.08
CA ARG A 110 -12.57 2.42 -0.01
C ARG A 110 -11.92 2.25 -1.38
N ALA A 111 -10.63 2.49 -1.50
CA ALA A 111 -9.93 2.34 -2.76
C ALA A 111 -9.96 0.89 -3.26
N LEU A 112 -9.69 -0.07 -2.37
CA LEU A 112 -9.68 -1.50 -2.67
C LEU A 112 -11.09 -2.03 -2.98
N THR A 113 -12.10 -1.54 -2.27
CA THR A 113 -13.50 -1.89 -2.55
C THR A 113 -13.95 -1.35 -3.91
N ASN A 114 -13.64 -0.09 -4.20
CA ASN A 114 -14.07 0.54 -5.46
C ASN A 114 -13.28 0.04 -6.67
N GLY A 115 -12.06 -0.44 -6.48
CA GLY A 115 -11.22 -0.99 -7.54
C GLY A 115 -11.74 -2.29 -8.14
N GLY A 116 -12.46 -3.09 -7.35
CA GLY A 116 -13.11 -4.31 -7.82
C GLY A 116 -12.23 -5.56 -7.90
N GLU A 117 -10.92 -5.44 -7.74
CA GLU A 117 -9.96 -6.54 -7.92
C GLU A 117 -9.73 -7.34 -6.62
N ALA A 118 -9.88 -6.69 -5.46
CA ALA A 118 -9.81 -7.33 -4.15
C ALA A 118 -11.18 -7.82 -3.73
N CYS A 119 -11.31 -9.09 -3.34
CA CYS A 119 -12.53 -9.66 -2.75
C CYS A 119 -12.58 -9.49 -1.24
N ALA A 120 -11.41 -9.37 -0.58
CA ALA A 120 -11.32 -9.10 0.84
C ALA A 120 -10.05 -8.33 1.19
N VAL A 121 -10.11 -7.63 2.33
CA VAL A 121 -8.98 -6.91 2.90
C VAL A 121 -8.87 -7.27 4.37
N VAL A 122 -7.65 -7.56 4.83
CA VAL A 122 -7.30 -7.66 6.25
C VAL A 122 -6.44 -6.46 6.58
N SER A 123 -6.90 -5.64 7.50
CA SER A 123 -6.19 -4.45 7.97
C SER A 123 -5.72 -4.67 9.40
N GLU A 124 -4.54 -4.16 9.75
CA GLU A 124 -4.05 -4.13 11.13
C GLU A 124 -5.01 -3.40 12.06
N GLU A 125 -5.72 -2.41 11.53
CA GLU A 125 -6.65 -1.56 12.26
C GLU A 125 -8.02 -2.21 12.55
N ARG A 126 -8.24 -3.47 12.10
CA ARG A 126 -9.50 -4.17 12.20
C ARG A 126 -9.36 -5.60 12.70
N GLU A 127 -10.21 -5.99 13.63
CA GLU A 127 -10.27 -7.36 14.13
C GLU A 127 -10.77 -8.36 13.09
N GLU A 128 -11.66 -7.91 12.19
CA GLU A 128 -12.32 -8.78 11.22
C GLU A 128 -11.85 -8.47 9.80
N MET A 129 -11.83 -9.52 8.99
CA MET A 129 -11.62 -9.40 7.54
C MET A 129 -12.78 -8.61 6.92
N VAL A 130 -12.45 -7.62 6.13
CA VAL A 130 -13.43 -6.82 5.39
C VAL A 130 -13.78 -7.51 4.09
N ASP A 131 -15.02 -7.97 3.95
CA ASP A 131 -15.57 -8.35 2.65
C ASP A 131 -15.84 -7.07 1.84
N THR A 132 -15.23 -6.97 0.67
CA THR A 132 -15.41 -5.80 -0.21
C THR A 132 -16.71 -5.85 -1.02
N GLY A 133 -17.41 -6.98 -1.01
CA GLY A 133 -18.56 -7.25 -1.90
C GLY A 133 -18.14 -7.60 -3.34
N ASN A 134 -16.85 -7.51 -3.67
CA ASN A 134 -16.32 -7.82 -5.01
C ASN A 134 -16.05 -9.33 -5.14
N HIS A 135 -17.08 -10.15 -5.08
CA HIS A 135 -16.94 -11.61 -5.09
C HIS A 135 -16.30 -12.15 -6.38
N LYS A 136 -16.24 -11.34 -7.44
CA LYS A 136 -15.49 -11.66 -8.67
C LYS A 136 -14.01 -11.29 -8.58
N GLY A 137 -13.61 -10.50 -7.58
CA GLY A 137 -12.22 -10.14 -7.32
C GLY A 137 -11.35 -11.38 -7.08
N LYS A 138 -10.16 -11.37 -7.64
CA LYS A 138 -9.24 -12.54 -7.62
C LYS A 138 -8.18 -12.44 -6.54
N TYR A 139 -8.14 -11.33 -5.81
CA TYR A 139 -7.09 -11.06 -4.83
C TYR A 139 -7.66 -10.80 -3.45
N VAL A 140 -6.85 -11.10 -2.45
CA VAL A 140 -7.00 -10.64 -1.08
C VAL A 140 -5.79 -9.79 -0.72
N VAL A 141 -6.00 -8.75 0.08
CA VAL A 141 -4.96 -7.80 0.47
C VAL A 141 -4.85 -7.77 1.98
N ALA A 142 -3.67 -8.02 2.50
CA ALA A 142 -3.32 -7.73 3.89
C ALA A 142 -2.57 -6.40 3.91
N ILE A 143 -2.92 -5.49 4.81
CA ILE A 143 -2.39 -4.14 4.83
C ILE A 143 -2.24 -3.62 6.26
N ASP A 144 -1.12 -2.94 6.50
CA ASP A 144 -0.96 -1.95 7.54
C ASP A 144 -1.06 -0.57 6.87
N PRO A 145 -2.15 0.16 7.09
CA PRO A 145 -2.40 1.42 6.38
C PRO A 145 -1.41 2.52 6.70
N LEU A 146 -0.86 2.53 7.92
CA LEU A 146 0.01 3.62 8.39
C LEU A 146 1.05 3.14 9.42
N ASP A 147 1.97 2.27 8.98
CA ASP A 147 3.09 1.78 9.79
C ASP A 147 3.92 2.93 10.37
N GLY A 148 4.16 2.86 11.67
CA GLY A 148 4.89 3.88 12.42
C GLY A 148 4.07 5.10 12.83
N SER A 149 2.75 5.03 12.84
CA SER A 149 1.83 6.14 13.18
C SER A 149 2.10 6.76 14.57
N SER A 150 2.55 5.96 15.53
CA SER A 150 2.95 6.43 16.86
C SER A 150 4.08 7.48 16.83
N ASN A 151 4.80 7.59 15.73
CA ASN A 151 5.92 8.51 15.55
C ASN A 151 5.56 9.78 14.73
N ILE A 152 4.30 9.98 14.40
CA ILE A 152 3.84 11.13 13.58
C ILE A 152 4.24 12.46 14.22
N ASP A 153 4.08 12.58 15.52
CA ASP A 153 4.33 13.82 16.25
C ASP A 153 5.82 14.18 16.35
N VAL A 154 6.72 13.22 16.11
CA VAL A 154 8.16 13.42 16.15
C VAL A 154 8.80 13.47 14.76
N ASN A 155 7.97 13.56 13.71
CA ASN A 155 8.40 13.70 12.32
C ASN A 155 9.34 12.58 11.84
N VAL A 156 9.11 11.35 12.29
CA VAL A 156 9.77 10.15 11.77
C VAL A 156 8.99 9.66 10.54
N SER A 157 9.68 9.00 9.63
CA SER A 157 9.05 8.43 8.42
C SER A 157 8.00 7.40 8.81
N ILE A 158 6.83 7.53 8.21
CA ILE A 158 5.71 6.62 8.31
C ILE A 158 5.41 6.06 6.90
N GLY A 159 4.76 4.93 6.85
CA GLY A 159 4.49 4.31 5.56
C GLY A 159 3.33 3.34 5.58
N THR A 160 3.08 2.72 4.45
CA THR A 160 2.06 1.68 4.29
C THR A 160 2.75 0.37 3.93
N ILE A 161 2.43 -0.71 4.63
CA ILE A 161 2.87 -2.06 4.28
C ILE A 161 1.69 -2.80 3.67
N PHE A 162 1.90 -3.54 2.58
CA PHE A 162 0.86 -4.37 2.00
C PHE A 162 1.41 -5.69 1.46
N SER A 163 0.52 -6.69 1.42
CA SER A 163 0.76 -8.01 0.89
C SER A 163 -0.46 -8.48 0.10
N ILE A 164 -0.25 -9.01 -1.10
CA ILE A 164 -1.30 -9.43 -2.01
C ILE A 164 -1.18 -10.92 -2.27
N TYR A 165 -2.28 -11.64 -2.11
CA TYR A 165 -2.41 -13.06 -2.43
C TYR A 165 -3.54 -13.28 -3.44
N ARG A 166 -3.45 -14.37 -4.20
CA ARG A 166 -4.61 -14.85 -4.95
C ARG A 166 -5.55 -15.58 -4.00
N ARG A 167 -6.84 -15.34 -4.12
CA ARG A 167 -7.84 -16.12 -3.40
C ARG A 167 -7.76 -17.61 -3.77
N LEU A 168 -8.08 -18.48 -2.82
CA LEU A 168 -8.17 -19.93 -2.98
C LEU A 168 -9.60 -20.38 -3.19
N SER A 169 -10.55 -19.67 -2.56
CA SER A 169 -11.99 -19.95 -2.70
C SER A 169 -12.48 -19.66 -4.14
N PRO A 170 -13.57 -20.27 -4.58
CA PRO A 170 -14.11 -20.08 -5.92
C PRO A 170 -14.49 -18.61 -6.19
N VAL A 171 -14.16 -18.11 -7.36
CA VAL A 171 -14.58 -16.78 -7.81
C VAL A 171 -16.12 -16.74 -7.88
N GLY A 172 -16.71 -15.67 -7.36
CA GLY A 172 -18.15 -15.49 -7.26
C GLY A 172 -18.74 -15.85 -5.90
N THR A 173 -17.89 -16.35 -4.96
CA THR A 173 -18.29 -16.59 -3.57
C THR A 173 -17.68 -15.54 -2.63
N PRO A 174 -18.21 -15.34 -1.42
CA PRO A 174 -17.52 -14.55 -0.40
C PRO A 174 -16.11 -15.10 -0.12
N ALA A 175 -15.19 -14.24 0.27
CA ALA A 175 -13.85 -14.65 0.68
C ALA A 175 -13.94 -15.36 2.04
N VAL A 176 -13.01 -16.28 2.27
CA VAL A 176 -12.86 -17.01 3.53
C VAL A 176 -11.48 -16.75 4.13
N MET A 177 -11.29 -17.06 5.40
CA MET A 177 -10.04 -16.78 6.10
C MET A 177 -8.83 -17.51 5.46
N GLU A 178 -9.04 -18.68 4.88
CA GLU A 178 -8.03 -19.45 4.16
C GLU A 178 -7.50 -18.72 2.91
N ASP A 179 -8.28 -17.77 2.38
CA ASP A 179 -7.82 -16.92 1.27
C ASP A 179 -6.71 -15.97 1.71
N VAL A 180 -6.69 -15.60 2.98
CA VAL A 180 -5.71 -14.68 3.57
C VAL A 180 -4.56 -15.43 4.23
N ILE A 181 -4.86 -16.47 5.01
CA ILE A 181 -3.85 -17.26 5.72
C ILE A 181 -3.19 -18.23 4.74
N GLN A 182 -2.21 -17.73 4.01
CA GLN A 182 -1.46 -18.50 3.02
C GLN A 182 0.04 -18.47 3.32
N PRO A 183 0.79 -19.51 2.91
CA PRO A 183 2.25 -19.48 2.99
C PRO A 183 2.83 -18.28 2.25
N GLY A 184 3.86 -17.63 2.82
CA GLY A 184 4.48 -16.43 2.24
C GLY A 184 5.03 -16.62 0.81
N ASN A 185 5.39 -17.85 0.42
CA ASN A 185 5.83 -18.15 -0.93
C ASN A 185 4.71 -18.11 -1.99
N ARG A 186 3.44 -18.01 -1.58
CA ARG A 186 2.27 -17.78 -2.46
C ARG A 186 1.94 -16.31 -2.67
N GLN A 187 2.63 -15.43 -1.98
CA GLN A 187 2.49 -13.99 -2.14
C GLN A 187 2.71 -13.58 -3.60
N VAL A 188 1.77 -12.86 -4.16
CA VAL A 188 1.82 -12.37 -5.55
C VAL A 188 2.65 -11.10 -5.64
N ALA A 189 2.43 -10.20 -4.71
CA ALA A 189 3.16 -8.95 -4.57
C ALA A 189 3.15 -8.50 -3.11
N ALA A 190 4.18 -7.77 -2.71
CA ALA A 190 4.24 -7.06 -1.46
C ALA A 190 4.95 -5.72 -1.67
N GLY A 191 4.70 -4.77 -0.80
CA GLY A 191 5.34 -3.48 -0.90
C GLY A 191 5.31 -2.69 0.39
N TYR A 192 6.20 -1.70 0.43
CA TYR A 192 6.25 -0.65 1.42
C TYR A 192 6.24 0.71 0.70
N ILE A 193 5.37 1.61 1.10
CA ILE A 193 5.21 2.93 0.51
C ILE A 193 5.50 3.96 1.61
N LEU A 194 6.51 4.82 1.39
CA LEU A 194 6.88 5.92 2.27
C LEU A 194 6.34 7.24 1.73
#